data_68c449ffe96e825cc93f7351d87c2574
#
_entry.id   68c449ffe96e825cc93f7351d87c2574
#
_cell.length_a   1.000
_cell.length_b   1.000
_cell.length_c   1.000
_cell.angle_alpha   90.00
_cell.angle_beta   90.00
_cell.angle_gamma   90.00
#
_symmetry.space_group_name_H-M   'P 1'
#
loop_
_entity.id
_entity.type
_entity.pdbx_description
1 polymer ?
#
loop_
_entity_poly.entity_id
_entity_poly.type
_entity_poly.pdbx_seq_one_letter_code
_entity_poly.pdbx_strand_id
1 'polypeptide(L)'
;MKIISLIACSIILLSACNSNKNKENIQETFPVTEAIKIDTFSYTEYVTEIHALQNVEIRARVKGYLEKFHIDEGVYVKEGQLLFSINNKEYVEELAKAKAIYKSTIAQVNAAELEVKNVLQLAEKKIVSSTEIEIAKNKLEAQKANLEEALAHQAHAKLKLENTEIRAPFNGIINRIPHKIGSLIDEGTLLTSISENDEIYAYFDVSEKEYLNYARNIKKDSINSKVVTLILADGKEHSYKGMIETIEGEIDESTGNIAFRARFKNPSKIIKHGASGKIRLLKKYDDAIVIPQKSTFEIQDKLYAYVLDKNSKLEVRNIETIYRLPHLFIISKGLKEGDKILFEGIQNVKNGMNIKPNFISMKTIISQLGKK
;
A
#
# COMPACT_ATOMS: atom_id res chain seq x y z
N MET A 1 77.44 -55.65 -50.17
CA MET A 1 77.24 -54.21 -50.47
C MET A 1 75.84 -53.67 -50.29
N LYS A 2 74.82 -54.49 -49.86
CA LYS A 2 73.42 -53.98 -49.67
C LYS A 2 73.09 -53.63 -48.21
N ILE A 3 73.89 -54.00 -47.23
CA ILE A 3 73.58 -53.78 -45.78
C ILE A 3 74.14 -52.45 -45.27
N ILE A 4 75.24 -51.92 -45.86
CA ILE A 4 75.89 -50.63 -45.48
C ILE A 4 75.07 -49.45 -45.99
N SER A 5 74.28 -49.57 -47.05
CA SER A 5 73.42 -48.53 -47.59
C SER A 5 72.15 -48.26 -46.76
N LEU A 6 71.67 -49.28 -45.99
CA LEU A 6 70.51 -49.14 -45.16
C LEU A 6 70.81 -48.45 -43.80
N ILE A 7 72.00 -48.55 -43.31
CA ILE A 7 72.44 -47.93 -42.01
C ILE A 7 72.72 -46.44 -42.20
N ALA A 8 73.25 -46.01 -43.37
CA ALA A 8 73.45 -44.61 -43.68
C ALA A 8 72.15 -43.79 -43.83
N CYS A 9 71.11 -44.40 -44.33
CA CYS A 9 69.78 -43.72 -44.48
C CYS A 9 69.04 -43.56 -43.16
N SER A 10 69.35 -44.44 -42.15
CA SER A 10 68.64 -44.38 -40.82
C SER A 10 69.25 -43.32 -39.91
N ILE A 11 70.49 -42.85 -40.13
CA ILE A 11 71.14 -41.85 -39.30
C ILE A 11 70.77 -40.41 -39.70
N ILE A 12 70.31 -40.21 -40.95
CA ILE A 12 69.94 -38.83 -41.44
C ILE A 12 68.52 -38.47 -41.00
N LEU A 13 67.67 -39.43 -40.54
CA LEU A 13 66.31 -39.18 -40.03
C LEU A 13 66.24 -38.76 -38.55
N LEU A 14 67.36 -38.79 -37.81
CA LEU A 14 67.34 -38.43 -36.39
C LEU A 14 67.86 -36.99 -36.12
N SER A 15 68.23 -36.20 -37.14
CA SER A 15 68.68 -34.81 -36.94
C SER A 15 67.67 -33.72 -37.21
N ALA A 16 66.39 -34.07 -37.46
CA ALA A 16 65.38 -33.11 -37.89
C ALA A 16 64.35 -32.71 -36.77
N CYS A 17 64.61 -32.94 -35.50
CA CYS A 17 63.75 -32.56 -34.39
C CYS A 17 64.49 -31.72 -33.33
N ASN A 18 65.07 -30.58 -33.71
CA ASN A 18 65.41 -29.55 -32.73
C ASN A 18 65.00 -28.18 -33.27
N SER A 19 63.70 -28.07 -33.56
CA SER A 19 63.05 -26.75 -33.76
C SER A 19 62.73 -26.22 -32.38
N ASN A 20 63.69 -25.50 -31.81
CA ASN A 20 63.47 -24.60 -30.70
C ASN A 20 62.51 -23.49 -31.17
N LYS A 21 61.18 -23.79 -31.24
CA LYS A 21 60.19 -22.75 -31.32
C LYS A 21 60.28 -21.99 -30.00
N ASN A 22 61.00 -20.86 -30.06
CA ASN A 22 60.73 -19.76 -29.16
C ASN A 22 59.20 -19.57 -29.19
N LYS A 23 58.50 -20.09 -28.19
CA LYS A 23 57.15 -19.62 -27.89
C LYS A 23 57.32 -18.13 -27.52
N GLU A 24 57.27 -17.26 -28.54
CA GLU A 24 56.84 -15.91 -28.24
C GLU A 24 55.62 -16.03 -27.36
N ASN A 25 55.77 -15.61 -26.11
CA ASN A 25 54.67 -15.47 -25.18
C ASN A 25 53.81 -14.36 -25.75
N ILE A 26 52.96 -14.69 -26.74
CA ILE A 26 51.90 -13.80 -27.22
C ILE A 26 50.98 -13.62 -26.01
N GLN A 27 51.29 -12.60 -25.21
CA GLN A 27 50.39 -12.21 -24.14
C GLN A 27 49.06 -11.84 -24.79
N GLU A 28 48.08 -12.71 -24.66
CA GLU A 28 46.72 -12.44 -25.14
C GLU A 28 46.21 -11.14 -24.53
N THR A 29 45.68 -10.28 -25.38
CA THR A 29 45.16 -8.97 -24.98
C THR A 29 43.70 -9.13 -24.51
N PHE A 30 43.45 -8.76 -23.29
CA PHE A 30 42.10 -8.86 -22.68
C PHE A 30 41.54 -7.47 -22.37
N PRO A 31 40.23 -7.26 -22.61
CA PRO A 31 39.53 -6.04 -22.22
C PRO A 31 39.44 -5.94 -20.71
N VAL A 32 39.84 -4.81 -20.17
CA VAL A 32 39.84 -4.50 -18.73
C VAL A 32 39.15 -3.18 -18.52
N THR A 33 38.37 -3.08 -17.47
CA THR A 33 37.72 -1.85 -17.02
C THR A 33 38.01 -1.57 -15.55
N GLU A 34 37.55 -0.44 -15.07
CA GLU A 34 37.74 -0.06 -13.67
C GLU A 34 36.37 -0.06 -12.92
N ALA A 35 36.40 -0.44 -11.65
CA ALA A 35 35.27 -0.24 -10.76
C ALA A 35 35.12 1.26 -10.44
N ILE A 36 33.98 1.84 -10.70
CA ILE A 36 33.74 3.26 -10.50
C ILE A 36 32.64 3.49 -9.47
N LYS A 37 32.67 4.68 -8.86
CA LYS A 37 31.55 5.16 -8.06
C LYS A 37 30.59 5.98 -8.90
N ILE A 38 29.32 5.71 -8.76
CA ILE A 38 28.24 6.50 -9.35
C ILE A 38 27.05 6.61 -8.38
N ASP A 39 26.37 7.73 -8.46
CA ASP A 39 25.04 7.84 -7.87
C ASP A 39 24.06 7.10 -8.75
N THR A 40 23.34 6.18 -8.17
CA THR A 40 22.35 5.36 -8.89
C THR A 40 21.14 5.07 -8.03
N PHE A 41 20.12 4.46 -8.62
CA PHE A 41 18.91 4.08 -7.90
C PHE A 41 18.45 2.68 -8.32
N SER A 42 17.78 2.03 -7.41
CA SER A 42 17.03 0.82 -7.68
C SER A 42 15.56 1.02 -7.35
N TYR A 43 14.73 0.12 -7.85
CA TYR A 43 13.31 0.07 -7.51
C TYR A 43 13.01 -1.23 -6.82
N THR A 44 12.27 -1.15 -5.72
CA THR A 44 11.62 -2.32 -5.12
C THR A 44 10.12 -2.20 -5.39
N GLU A 45 9.53 -3.29 -5.87
CA GLU A 45 8.10 -3.36 -6.16
C GLU A 45 7.42 -4.24 -5.11
N TYR A 46 6.34 -3.73 -4.55
CA TYR A 46 5.48 -4.43 -3.60
C TYR A 46 4.08 -4.54 -4.18
N VAL A 47 3.47 -5.70 -4.08
CA VAL A 47 2.05 -5.87 -4.43
C VAL A 47 1.23 -5.02 -3.46
N THR A 48 0.20 -4.35 -3.97
CA THR A 48 -0.65 -3.48 -3.17
C THR A 48 -2.12 -3.75 -3.43
N GLU A 49 -2.91 -3.62 -2.37
CA GLU A 49 -4.35 -3.53 -2.42
C GLU A 49 -4.76 -2.06 -2.30
N ILE A 50 -5.66 -1.63 -3.17
CA ILE A 50 -6.06 -0.25 -3.27
C ILE A 50 -7.44 -0.07 -2.64
N HIS A 51 -7.51 0.84 -1.69
CA HIS A 51 -8.74 1.18 -0.98
C HIS A 51 -9.16 2.61 -1.30
N ALA A 52 -10.47 2.83 -1.41
CA ALA A 52 -11.03 4.18 -1.44
C ALA A 52 -10.70 4.93 -0.14
N LEU A 53 -10.71 6.26 -0.18
CA LEU A 53 -10.54 7.10 1.01
C LEU A 53 -11.57 6.73 2.09
N GLN A 54 -12.81 6.55 1.68
CA GLN A 54 -13.89 6.00 2.50
C GLN A 54 -14.67 4.96 1.68
N ASN A 55 -15.00 3.85 2.33
CA ASN A 55 -15.91 2.84 1.78
C ASN A 55 -16.82 2.36 2.91
N VAL A 56 -18.11 2.73 2.83
CA VAL A 56 -19.08 2.47 3.90
C VAL A 56 -20.26 1.71 3.37
N GLU A 57 -20.60 0.65 4.09
CA GLU A 57 -21.83 -0.11 3.84
C GLU A 57 -23.05 0.65 4.35
N ILE A 58 -24.03 0.83 3.49
CA ILE A 58 -25.33 1.44 3.82
C ILE A 58 -26.29 0.33 4.18
N ARG A 59 -26.64 0.28 5.45
CA ARG A 59 -27.53 -0.73 6.01
C ARG A 59 -28.84 -0.10 6.47
N ALA A 60 -29.95 -0.85 6.33
CA ALA A 60 -31.27 -0.45 6.84
C ALA A 60 -31.22 -0.35 8.37
N ARG A 61 -31.85 0.69 8.93
CA ARG A 61 -32.03 0.88 10.39
C ARG A 61 -33.41 0.55 10.89
N VAL A 62 -34.31 0.24 9.98
CA VAL A 62 -35.71 -0.15 10.26
C VAL A 62 -36.10 -1.23 9.27
N LYS A 63 -37.07 -2.06 9.66
CA LYS A 63 -37.66 -3.11 8.82
C LYS A 63 -38.76 -2.55 7.91
N GLY A 64 -39.04 -3.21 6.82
CA GLY A 64 -40.13 -2.89 5.93
C GLY A 64 -39.89 -3.27 4.49
N TYR A 65 -40.83 -3.02 3.62
CA TYR A 65 -40.67 -3.27 2.19
C TYR A 65 -39.94 -2.11 1.51
N LEU A 66 -38.97 -2.43 0.67
CA LEU A 66 -38.24 -1.45 -0.15
C LEU A 66 -39.21 -0.89 -1.20
N GLU A 67 -39.54 0.38 -1.09
CA GLU A 67 -40.61 0.99 -1.90
C GLU A 67 -40.06 1.67 -3.15
N LYS A 68 -38.92 2.35 -3.01
CA LYS A 68 -38.35 3.14 -4.12
C LYS A 68 -36.84 3.26 -4.06
N PHE A 69 -36.21 3.19 -5.26
CA PHE A 69 -34.85 3.64 -5.49
C PHE A 69 -34.87 5.06 -6.07
N HIS A 70 -34.04 5.94 -5.51
CA HIS A 70 -33.86 7.30 -6.00
C HIS A 70 -32.57 7.46 -6.78
N ILE A 71 -31.76 6.40 -6.84
CA ILE A 71 -30.44 6.34 -7.47
C ILE A 71 -30.27 4.98 -8.18
N ASP A 72 -29.26 4.90 -9.03
CA ASP A 72 -28.85 3.65 -9.68
C ASP A 72 -27.42 3.28 -9.29
N GLU A 73 -26.99 2.06 -9.61
CA GLU A 73 -25.64 1.57 -9.42
C GLU A 73 -24.63 2.38 -10.25
N GLY A 74 -23.44 2.64 -9.72
CA GLY A 74 -22.38 3.36 -10.39
C GLY A 74 -22.54 4.89 -10.45
N VAL A 75 -23.67 5.42 -9.97
CA VAL A 75 -23.92 6.88 -9.98
C VAL A 75 -23.21 7.57 -8.83
N TYR A 76 -22.72 8.77 -9.09
CA TYR A 76 -22.18 9.64 -8.05
C TYR A 76 -23.30 10.34 -7.28
N VAL A 77 -23.23 10.29 -5.95
CA VAL A 77 -24.19 10.90 -5.03
C VAL A 77 -23.51 11.94 -4.14
N LYS A 78 -24.30 12.89 -3.68
CA LYS A 78 -23.88 13.92 -2.72
C LYS A 78 -24.31 13.53 -1.30
N GLU A 79 -23.59 14.02 -0.31
CA GLU A 79 -23.98 13.91 1.10
C GLU A 79 -25.42 14.40 1.32
N GLY A 80 -26.19 13.65 2.12
CA GLY A 80 -27.61 13.94 2.37
C GLY A 80 -28.58 13.55 1.25
N GLN A 81 -28.09 13.16 0.06
CA GLN A 81 -28.95 12.75 -1.05
C GLN A 81 -29.74 11.50 -0.69
N LEU A 82 -31.06 11.52 -0.97
CA LEU A 82 -31.96 10.39 -0.74
C LEU A 82 -31.60 9.24 -1.70
N LEU A 83 -31.39 8.05 -1.15
CA LEU A 83 -30.98 6.85 -1.88
C LEU A 83 -32.13 5.85 -2.02
N PHE A 84 -32.72 5.50 -0.89
CA PHE A 84 -33.77 4.50 -0.81
C PHE A 84 -34.91 4.98 0.08
N SER A 85 -36.11 4.51 -0.22
CA SER A 85 -37.27 4.67 0.65
C SER A 85 -37.83 3.30 1.01
N ILE A 86 -37.99 3.05 2.31
CA ILE A 86 -38.74 1.92 2.88
C ILE A 86 -40.17 2.39 3.11
N ASN A 87 -41.15 1.51 2.93
CA ASN A 87 -42.55 1.83 3.17
C ASN A 87 -42.73 2.35 4.60
N ASN A 88 -43.22 3.57 4.72
CA ASN A 88 -43.23 4.32 5.97
C ASN A 88 -44.61 4.39 6.64
N LYS A 89 -45.67 3.76 6.07
CA LYS A 89 -47.06 3.91 6.54
C LYS A 89 -47.20 3.56 8.02
N GLU A 90 -46.63 2.43 8.45
CA GLU A 90 -46.67 1.99 9.84
C GLU A 90 -45.98 3.00 10.78
N TYR A 91 -44.86 3.56 10.36
CA TYR A 91 -44.08 4.53 11.13
C TYR A 91 -44.76 5.90 11.24
N VAL A 92 -45.47 6.31 10.19
CA VAL A 92 -46.31 7.53 10.23
C VAL A 92 -47.42 7.38 11.26
N GLU A 93 -48.10 6.21 11.31
CA GLU A 93 -49.15 5.91 12.31
C GLU A 93 -48.56 5.83 13.72
N GLU A 94 -47.40 5.17 13.91
CA GLU A 94 -46.72 5.09 15.20
C GLU A 94 -46.38 6.50 15.72
N LEU A 95 -45.83 7.38 14.87
CA LEU A 95 -45.55 8.77 15.23
C LEU A 95 -46.84 9.56 15.57
N ALA A 96 -47.89 9.37 14.79
CA ALA A 96 -49.19 10.04 15.07
C ALA A 96 -49.76 9.63 16.44
N LYS A 97 -49.68 8.34 16.76
CA LYS A 97 -50.11 7.80 18.09
C LYS A 97 -49.23 8.40 19.21
N ALA A 98 -47.90 8.41 19.06
CA ALA A 98 -46.99 8.97 20.07
C ALA A 98 -47.24 10.48 20.29
N LYS A 99 -47.52 11.24 19.21
CA LYS A 99 -47.89 12.66 19.30
C LYS A 99 -49.23 12.86 20.07
N ALA A 100 -50.18 11.99 19.87
CA ALA A 100 -51.48 12.05 20.58
C ALA A 100 -51.30 11.81 22.09
N ILE A 101 -50.49 10.80 22.46
CA ILE A 101 -50.14 10.51 23.85
C ILE A 101 -49.41 11.70 24.50
N TYR A 102 -48.40 12.24 23.85
CA TYR A 102 -47.66 13.43 24.32
C TYR A 102 -48.63 14.61 24.58
N LYS A 103 -49.54 14.90 23.63
CA LYS A 103 -50.55 15.95 23.79
C LYS A 103 -51.49 15.70 24.95
N SER A 104 -51.92 14.45 25.17
CA SER A 104 -52.75 14.07 26.31
C SER A 104 -52.02 14.28 27.64
N THR A 105 -50.74 13.90 27.71
CA THR A 105 -49.94 14.05 28.93
C THR A 105 -49.70 15.52 29.29
N ILE A 106 -49.51 16.42 28.28
CA ILE A 106 -49.47 17.86 28.52
C ILE A 106 -50.75 18.33 29.25
N ALA A 107 -51.93 17.86 28.81
CA ALA A 107 -53.18 18.24 29.45
C ALA A 107 -53.27 17.74 30.92
N GLN A 108 -52.68 16.56 31.21
CA GLN A 108 -52.61 16.02 32.57
C GLN A 108 -51.67 16.86 33.46
N VAL A 109 -50.52 17.31 32.96
CA VAL A 109 -49.61 18.23 33.66
C VAL A 109 -50.33 19.54 33.97
N ASN A 110 -50.99 20.15 32.97
CA ASN A 110 -51.73 21.38 33.16
C ASN A 110 -52.83 21.26 34.23
N ALA A 111 -53.55 20.12 34.26
CA ALA A 111 -54.53 19.83 35.28
C ALA A 111 -53.90 19.70 36.68
N ALA A 112 -52.75 19.02 36.81
CA ALA A 112 -52.04 18.89 38.07
C ALA A 112 -51.43 20.23 38.54
N GLU A 113 -50.96 21.07 37.63
CA GLU A 113 -50.51 22.44 37.96
C GLU A 113 -51.66 23.30 38.49
N LEU A 114 -52.84 23.21 37.91
CA LEU A 114 -54.04 23.90 38.40
C LEU A 114 -54.44 23.37 39.80
N GLU A 115 -54.35 22.04 40.00
CA GLU A 115 -54.63 21.42 41.31
C GLU A 115 -53.66 21.97 42.38
N VAL A 116 -52.36 22.01 42.14
CA VAL A 116 -51.35 22.59 43.05
C VAL A 116 -51.68 24.06 43.35
N LYS A 117 -51.98 24.85 42.31
CA LYS A 117 -52.37 26.27 42.48
C LYS A 117 -53.61 26.42 43.39
N ASN A 118 -54.63 25.61 43.20
CA ASN A 118 -55.85 25.64 44.03
C ASN A 118 -55.56 25.24 45.48
N VAL A 119 -54.78 24.18 45.73
CA VAL A 119 -54.38 23.73 47.07
C VAL A 119 -53.57 24.81 47.79
N LEU A 120 -52.63 25.49 47.09
CA LEU A 120 -51.88 26.60 47.67
C LEU A 120 -52.78 27.76 48.11
N GLN A 121 -53.79 28.14 47.32
CA GLN A 121 -54.76 29.18 47.69
C GLN A 121 -55.60 28.82 48.89
N LEU A 122 -55.98 27.54 49.05
CA LEU A 122 -56.70 27.04 50.22
C LEU A 122 -55.82 27.00 51.48
N ALA A 123 -54.52 26.67 51.30
CA ALA A 123 -53.57 26.68 52.39
C ALA A 123 -53.28 28.09 52.93
N GLU A 124 -53.21 29.09 52.06
CA GLU A 124 -53.14 30.52 52.48
C GLU A 124 -54.30 30.92 53.40
N LYS A 125 -55.51 30.36 53.16
CA LYS A 125 -56.69 30.54 53.97
C LYS A 125 -56.76 29.58 55.18
N LYS A 126 -55.70 28.79 55.44
CA LYS A 126 -55.60 27.78 56.53
C LYS A 126 -56.72 26.69 56.48
N ILE A 127 -57.24 26.34 55.29
CA ILE A 127 -58.31 25.37 55.09
C ILE A 127 -57.72 23.96 54.91
N VAL A 128 -56.45 23.82 54.41
CA VAL A 128 -55.86 22.50 54.14
C VAL A 128 -54.52 22.40 54.90
N SER A 129 -53.99 21.17 55.07
CA SER A 129 -52.73 20.88 55.76
C SER A 129 -51.52 21.04 54.85
N SER A 130 -50.32 21.15 55.41
CA SER A 130 -49.06 21.12 54.63
C SER A 130 -48.85 19.80 53.90
N THR A 131 -49.32 18.72 54.43
CA THR A 131 -49.27 17.39 53.81
C THR A 131 -50.04 17.35 52.46
N GLU A 132 -51.21 18.04 52.40
CA GLU A 132 -52.00 18.13 51.18
C GLU A 132 -51.24 18.87 50.06
N ILE A 133 -50.48 19.91 50.42
CA ILE A 133 -49.60 20.62 49.47
C ILE A 133 -48.51 19.68 48.92
N GLU A 134 -47.90 18.89 49.77
CA GLU A 134 -46.87 17.93 49.39
C GLU A 134 -47.42 16.86 48.47
N ILE A 135 -48.59 16.31 48.74
CA ILE A 135 -49.29 15.34 47.91
C ILE A 135 -49.57 15.91 46.50
N ALA A 136 -50.12 17.15 46.45
CA ALA A 136 -50.41 17.79 45.16
C ALA A 136 -49.12 18.08 44.38
N LYS A 137 -48.04 18.53 45.02
CA LYS A 137 -46.74 18.73 44.38
C LYS A 137 -46.13 17.42 43.86
N ASN A 138 -46.15 16.37 44.67
CA ASN A 138 -45.63 15.07 44.27
C ASN A 138 -46.43 14.48 43.08
N LYS A 139 -47.73 14.72 43.06
CA LYS A 139 -48.59 14.33 41.91
C LYS A 139 -48.21 15.11 40.64
N LEU A 140 -47.94 16.43 40.76
CA LEU A 140 -47.47 17.24 39.64
C LEU A 140 -46.13 16.72 39.12
N GLU A 141 -45.17 16.44 40.02
CA GLU A 141 -43.84 15.89 39.60
C GLU A 141 -44.01 14.53 38.92
N ALA A 142 -44.91 13.66 39.38
CA ALA A 142 -45.23 12.39 38.70
C ALA A 142 -45.79 12.62 37.28
N GLN A 143 -46.70 13.62 37.10
CA GLN A 143 -47.20 13.94 35.76
C GLN A 143 -46.12 14.55 34.84
N LYS A 144 -45.21 15.33 35.39
CA LYS A 144 -44.06 15.84 34.61
C LYS A 144 -43.13 14.70 34.14
N ALA A 145 -42.87 13.72 35.01
CA ALA A 145 -42.11 12.53 34.62
C ALA A 145 -42.78 11.76 33.49
N ASN A 146 -44.13 11.58 33.57
CA ASN A 146 -44.89 10.95 32.49
C ASN A 146 -44.81 11.76 31.18
N LEU A 147 -44.77 13.09 31.26
CA LEU A 147 -44.61 13.96 30.07
C LEU A 147 -43.25 13.77 29.41
N GLU A 148 -42.19 13.67 30.22
CA GLU A 148 -40.85 13.39 29.69
C GLU A 148 -40.75 12.03 29.00
N GLU A 149 -41.39 11.00 29.57
CA GLU A 149 -41.51 9.68 28.96
C GLU A 149 -42.26 9.75 27.63
N ALA A 150 -43.39 10.43 27.57
CA ALA A 150 -44.18 10.59 26.34
C ALA A 150 -43.42 11.36 25.25
N LEU A 151 -42.60 12.38 25.65
CA LEU A 151 -41.71 13.11 24.76
C LEU A 151 -40.63 12.21 24.18
N ALA A 152 -40.01 11.36 25.00
CA ALA A 152 -39.01 10.41 24.56
C ALA A 152 -39.59 9.38 23.56
N HIS A 153 -40.80 8.87 23.84
CA HIS A 153 -41.52 7.97 22.91
C HIS A 153 -41.81 8.66 21.56
N GLN A 154 -42.24 9.92 21.57
CA GLN A 154 -42.47 10.68 20.34
C GLN A 154 -41.16 10.88 19.55
N ALA A 155 -40.07 11.22 20.22
CA ALA A 155 -38.78 11.39 19.59
C ALA A 155 -38.27 10.09 18.94
N HIS A 156 -38.45 8.94 19.62
CA HIS A 156 -38.13 7.62 19.10
C HIS A 156 -38.96 7.24 17.87
N ALA A 157 -40.26 7.45 17.90
CA ALA A 157 -41.12 7.19 16.75
C ALA A 157 -40.77 8.09 15.55
N LYS A 158 -40.39 9.35 15.80
CA LYS A 158 -39.91 10.26 14.77
C LYS A 158 -38.61 9.77 14.14
N LEU A 159 -37.63 9.32 14.95
CA LEU A 159 -36.38 8.78 14.46
C LEU A 159 -36.58 7.52 13.61
N LYS A 160 -37.47 6.63 14.00
CA LYS A 160 -37.83 5.46 13.18
C LYS A 160 -38.39 5.86 11.82
N LEU A 161 -39.29 6.86 11.78
CA LEU A 161 -39.85 7.38 10.53
C LEU A 161 -38.72 8.00 9.65
N GLU A 162 -37.83 8.79 10.23
CA GLU A 162 -36.68 9.37 9.48
C GLU A 162 -35.80 8.27 8.91
N ASN A 163 -35.57 7.17 9.63
CA ASN A 163 -34.77 6.04 9.17
C ASN A 163 -35.41 5.24 8.02
N THR A 164 -36.69 5.49 7.66
CA THR A 164 -37.27 4.93 6.43
C THR A 164 -36.75 5.57 5.17
N GLU A 165 -36.17 6.77 5.27
CA GLU A 165 -35.47 7.48 4.20
C GLU A 165 -33.97 7.30 4.37
N ILE A 166 -33.35 6.47 3.55
CA ILE A 166 -31.93 6.19 3.60
C ILE A 166 -31.19 7.20 2.73
N ARG A 167 -30.26 7.96 3.34
CA ARG A 167 -29.51 9.02 2.71
C ARG A 167 -28.00 8.75 2.71
N ALA A 168 -27.30 9.31 1.74
CA ALA A 168 -25.84 9.22 1.63
C ALA A 168 -25.16 9.95 2.80
N PRO A 169 -24.23 9.31 3.54
CA PRO A 169 -23.51 9.94 4.65
C PRO A 169 -22.38 10.85 4.21
N PHE A 170 -21.88 10.71 2.97
CA PHE A 170 -20.83 11.52 2.34
C PHE A 170 -20.94 11.44 0.81
N ASN A 171 -20.14 12.25 0.12
CA ASN A 171 -20.06 12.23 -1.35
C ASN A 171 -19.35 11.00 -1.87
N GLY A 172 -19.91 10.27 -2.82
CA GLY A 172 -19.26 9.07 -3.34
C GLY A 172 -20.00 8.40 -4.48
N ILE A 173 -19.52 7.25 -4.89
CA ILE A 173 -20.12 6.43 -5.96
C ILE A 173 -20.86 5.27 -5.31
N ILE A 174 -22.11 5.06 -5.72
CA ILE A 174 -22.92 3.92 -5.31
C ILE A 174 -22.36 2.65 -5.96
N ASN A 175 -22.14 1.64 -5.14
CA ASN A 175 -21.77 0.31 -5.61
C ASN A 175 -23.04 -0.53 -5.93
N ARG A 176 -22.92 -1.84 -5.91
CA ARG A 176 -24.02 -2.77 -6.23
C ARG A 176 -25.18 -2.63 -5.27
N ILE A 177 -26.41 -2.77 -5.77
CA ILE A 177 -27.67 -2.80 -5.01
C ILE A 177 -28.25 -4.23 -5.07
N PRO A 178 -28.06 -5.06 -4.02
CA PRO A 178 -28.46 -6.48 -4.07
C PRO A 178 -29.95 -6.71 -4.03
N HIS A 179 -30.73 -5.79 -3.46
CA HIS A 179 -32.18 -5.92 -3.30
C HIS A 179 -32.94 -5.24 -4.44
N LYS A 180 -34.22 -5.59 -4.59
CA LYS A 180 -35.14 -5.02 -5.59
C LYS A 180 -36.33 -4.36 -4.92
N ILE A 181 -37.02 -3.48 -5.64
CA ILE A 181 -38.30 -2.89 -5.16
C ILE A 181 -39.25 -4.02 -4.80
N GLY A 182 -39.90 -3.93 -3.64
CA GLY A 182 -40.77 -4.95 -3.07
C GLY A 182 -40.06 -5.99 -2.20
N SER A 183 -38.72 -5.99 -2.11
CA SER A 183 -37.99 -6.85 -1.17
C SER A 183 -38.34 -6.47 0.28
N LEU A 184 -38.52 -7.47 1.12
CA LEU A 184 -38.56 -7.26 2.57
C LEU A 184 -37.14 -7.01 3.07
N ILE A 185 -36.99 -5.94 3.82
CA ILE A 185 -35.74 -5.50 4.43
C ILE A 185 -35.87 -5.57 5.93
N ASP A 186 -34.94 -6.23 6.60
CA ASP A 186 -34.83 -6.24 8.05
C ASP A 186 -33.79 -5.22 8.52
N GLU A 187 -33.81 -4.89 9.79
CA GLU A 187 -32.79 -4.04 10.41
C GLU A 187 -31.39 -4.69 10.25
N GLY A 188 -30.38 -3.90 9.85
CA GLY A 188 -29.03 -4.38 9.55
C GLY A 188 -28.82 -4.91 8.12
N THR A 189 -29.86 -5.08 7.30
CA THR A 189 -29.75 -5.55 5.92
C THR A 189 -28.89 -4.59 5.08
N LEU A 190 -27.90 -5.13 4.35
CA LEU A 190 -27.05 -4.37 3.43
C LEU A 190 -27.86 -3.93 2.21
N LEU A 191 -27.96 -2.62 2.00
CA LEU A 191 -28.66 -2.05 0.84
C LEU A 191 -27.71 -1.72 -0.31
N THR A 192 -26.56 -1.17 -0.01
CA THR A 192 -25.47 -0.86 -0.94
C THR A 192 -24.20 -0.50 -0.16
N SER A 193 -23.12 -0.17 -0.85
CA SER A 193 -22.00 0.56 -0.26
C SER A 193 -21.71 1.81 -1.08
N ILE A 194 -21.09 2.81 -0.43
CA ILE A 194 -20.67 4.05 -1.06
C ILE A 194 -19.16 4.18 -0.92
N SER A 195 -18.48 4.45 -2.05
CA SER A 195 -17.02 4.62 -2.08
C SER A 195 -16.67 6.04 -2.50
N GLU A 196 -15.84 6.72 -1.70
CA GLU A 196 -15.20 7.98 -2.06
C GLU A 196 -13.85 7.68 -2.71
N ASN A 197 -13.75 7.92 -4.03
CA ASN A 197 -12.57 7.59 -4.83
C ASN A 197 -11.78 8.80 -5.32
N ASP A 198 -11.96 9.98 -4.77
CA ASP A 198 -11.23 11.19 -5.16
C ASP A 198 -9.75 11.10 -4.78
N GLU A 199 -9.48 10.42 -3.68
CA GLU A 199 -8.19 9.94 -3.26
C GLU A 199 -8.27 8.45 -2.94
N ILE A 200 -7.14 7.77 -2.97
CA ILE A 200 -7.04 6.34 -2.69
C ILE A 200 -5.88 6.05 -1.75
N TYR A 201 -6.03 5.02 -0.98
CA TYR A 201 -4.97 4.41 -0.19
C TYR A 201 -4.46 3.14 -0.86
N ALA A 202 -3.16 2.99 -0.93
CA ALA A 202 -2.49 1.77 -1.34
C ALA A 202 -1.81 1.15 -0.12
N TYR A 203 -2.24 -0.05 0.26
CA TYR A 203 -1.65 -0.83 1.34
C TYR A 203 -0.70 -1.86 0.76
N PHE A 204 0.50 -1.93 1.27
CA PHE A 204 1.52 -2.86 0.80
C PHE A 204 2.41 -3.32 1.95
N ASP A 205 2.79 -4.58 1.90
CA ASP A 205 3.53 -5.25 2.95
C ASP A 205 5.03 -5.19 2.68
N VAL A 206 5.78 -4.76 3.69
CA VAL A 206 7.23 -4.62 3.67
C VAL A 206 7.82 -5.57 4.71
N SER A 207 8.87 -6.32 4.36
CA SER A 207 9.53 -7.21 5.31
C SER A 207 10.15 -6.45 6.49
N GLU A 208 10.21 -7.06 7.68
CA GLU A 208 10.82 -6.45 8.87
C GLU A 208 12.25 -5.95 8.59
N LYS A 209 13.03 -6.72 7.84
CA LYS A 209 14.41 -6.32 7.45
C LYS A 209 14.43 -5.01 6.65
N GLU A 210 13.53 -4.86 5.71
CA GLU A 210 13.43 -3.66 4.88
C GLU A 210 12.87 -2.48 5.65
N TYR A 211 11.87 -2.72 6.52
CA TYR A 211 11.36 -1.73 7.45
C TYR A 211 12.45 -1.16 8.36
N LEU A 212 13.27 -2.01 8.98
CA LEU A 212 14.37 -1.58 9.83
C LEU A 212 15.38 -0.72 9.06
N ASN A 213 15.68 -1.10 7.80
CA ASN A 213 16.52 -0.29 6.92
C ASN A 213 15.88 1.05 6.58
N TYR A 214 14.59 1.07 6.27
CA TYR A 214 13.83 2.28 5.99
C TYR A 214 13.81 3.20 7.21
N ALA A 215 13.45 2.69 8.39
CA ALA A 215 13.34 3.45 9.63
C ALA A 215 14.69 4.09 10.07
N ARG A 216 15.81 3.40 9.85
CA ARG A 216 17.16 3.91 10.15
C ARG A 216 17.58 5.03 9.20
N ASN A 217 17.13 5.00 7.96
CA ASN A 217 17.53 5.94 6.92
C ASN A 217 16.58 7.12 6.73
N ILE A 218 15.35 7.05 7.24
CA ILE A 218 14.31 8.10 7.09
C ILE A 218 14.77 9.47 7.62
N LYS A 219 15.66 9.50 8.61
CA LYS A 219 16.21 10.74 9.17
C LYS A 219 17.20 11.46 8.25
N LYS A 220 17.75 10.76 7.24
CA LYS A 220 18.75 11.31 6.30
C LYS A 220 18.12 11.96 5.06
N ASP A 221 16.93 11.50 4.64
CA ASP A 221 16.32 11.92 3.37
C ASP A 221 14.78 12.02 3.53
N SER A 222 14.33 13.01 4.31
CA SER A 222 13.00 13.03 4.92
C SER A 222 11.79 13.17 3.95
N ILE A 223 11.98 13.63 2.72
CA ILE A 223 10.88 13.85 1.77
C ILE A 223 10.92 12.80 0.64
N ASN A 224 12.09 12.59 0.02
CA ASN A 224 12.21 11.70 -1.13
C ASN A 224 12.00 10.22 -0.78
N SER A 225 12.31 9.81 0.46
CA SER A 225 12.11 8.44 0.94
C SER A 225 10.64 8.06 1.15
N LYS A 226 9.72 9.04 1.14
CA LYS A 226 8.28 8.81 1.30
C LYS A 226 7.52 8.81 -0.02
N VAL A 227 8.14 9.25 -1.10
CA VAL A 227 7.48 9.32 -2.41
C VAL A 227 7.48 7.96 -3.08
N VAL A 228 6.30 7.52 -3.49
CA VAL A 228 6.09 6.22 -4.16
C VAL A 228 5.34 6.40 -5.47
N THR A 229 5.54 5.43 -6.37
CA THR A 229 4.84 5.35 -7.64
C THR A 229 3.88 4.16 -7.60
N LEU A 230 2.64 4.37 -8.01
CA LEU A 230 1.67 3.30 -8.18
C LEU A 230 1.71 2.81 -9.63
N ILE A 231 1.85 1.50 -9.80
CA ILE A 231 1.72 0.79 -11.07
C ILE A 231 0.39 0.06 -11.04
N LEU A 232 -0.47 0.37 -11.99
CA LEU A 232 -1.80 -0.21 -12.10
C LEU A 232 -1.74 -1.65 -12.63
N ALA A 233 -2.84 -2.36 -12.54
CA ALA A 233 -2.95 -3.76 -13.00
C ALA A 233 -2.65 -3.94 -14.51
N ASP A 234 -2.80 -2.88 -15.31
CA ASP A 234 -2.44 -2.88 -16.76
C ASP A 234 -0.94 -2.63 -17.01
N GLY A 235 -0.14 -2.50 -15.96
CA GLY A 235 1.31 -2.25 -16.02
C GLY A 235 1.70 -0.79 -16.22
N LYS A 236 0.74 0.14 -16.33
CA LYS A 236 1.03 1.56 -16.49
C LYS A 236 1.23 2.26 -15.15
N GLU A 237 2.12 3.24 -15.16
CA GLU A 237 2.29 4.11 -13.99
C GLU A 237 1.09 5.07 -13.85
N HIS A 238 0.61 5.21 -12.61
CA HIS A 238 -0.36 6.24 -12.27
C HIS A 238 0.28 7.63 -12.41
N SER A 239 -0.48 8.56 -12.99
CA SER A 239 0.05 9.92 -13.29
C SER A 239 0.44 10.73 -12.05
N TYR A 240 -0.11 10.40 -10.89
CA TYR A 240 0.16 11.11 -9.64
C TYR A 240 1.03 10.25 -8.74
N LYS A 241 2.13 10.82 -8.25
CA LYS A 241 2.95 10.20 -7.21
C LYS A 241 2.20 10.19 -5.89
N GLY A 242 2.39 9.14 -5.11
CA GLY A 242 1.86 9.03 -3.77
C GLY A 242 2.90 9.30 -2.70
N MET A 243 2.42 9.42 -1.48
CA MET A 243 3.26 9.58 -0.30
C MET A 243 2.91 8.52 0.74
N ILE A 244 3.93 7.89 1.33
CA ILE A 244 3.76 7.04 2.51
C ILE A 244 3.35 7.93 3.68
N GLU A 245 2.16 7.70 4.21
CA GLU A 245 1.61 8.46 5.33
C GLU A 245 1.72 7.72 6.65
N THR A 246 1.47 6.42 6.61
CA THR A 246 1.35 5.60 7.80
C THR A 246 2.10 4.30 7.62
N ILE A 247 2.72 3.85 8.67
CA ILE A 247 3.31 2.53 8.84
C ILE A 247 2.58 1.94 10.04
N GLU A 248 2.12 0.72 9.95
CA GLU A 248 1.46 0.04 11.08
C GLU A 248 2.38 -0.05 12.30
N GLY A 249 1.80 -0.17 13.47
CA GLY A 249 2.54 -0.26 14.73
C GLY A 249 2.97 -1.67 15.09
N GLU A 250 2.48 -2.67 14.37
CA GLU A 250 2.70 -4.09 14.66
C GLU A 250 3.19 -4.82 13.41
N ILE A 251 4.04 -5.82 13.61
CA ILE A 251 4.49 -6.75 12.58
C ILE A 251 3.54 -7.94 12.62
N ASP A 252 3.04 -8.35 11.47
CA ASP A 252 2.25 -9.57 11.34
C ASP A 252 3.12 -10.80 11.67
N GLU A 253 2.83 -11.46 12.77
CA GLU A 253 3.59 -12.63 13.26
C GLU A 253 3.60 -13.80 12.27
N SER A 254 2.58 -13.91 11.42
CA SER A 254 2.45 -15.03 10.47
C SER A 254 3.33 -14.84 9.24
N THR A 255 3.55 -13.59 8.80
CA THR A 255 4.28 -13.25 7.58
C THR A 255 5.63 -12.59 7.83
N GLY A 256 5.85 -12.00 9.02
CA GLY A 256 7.03 -11.20 9.34
C GLY A 256 7.05 -9.86 8.59
N ASN A 257 5.91 -9.39 8.11
CA ASN A 257 5.77 -8.16 7.37
C ASN A 257 5.09 -7.06 8.21
N ILE A 258 5.26 -5.83 7.78
CA ILE A 258 4.60 -4.65 8.33
C ILE A 258 3.91 -3.89 7.21
N ALA A 259 2.65 -3.52 7.40
CA ALA A 259 1.90 -2.83 6.37
C ALA A 259 2.23 -1.33 6.33
N PHE A 260 2.48 -0.85 5.13
CA PHE A 260 2.66 0.55 4.79
C PHE A 260 1.43 1.04 4.06
N ARG A 261 1.02 2.28 4.33
CA ARG A 261 -0.07 2.94 3.62
C ARG A 261 0.44 4.17 2.90
N ALA A 262 0.23 4.22 1.61
CA ALA A 262 0.50 5.40 0.78
C ALA A 262 -0.81 6.00 0.25
N ARG A 263 -0.88 7.34 0.21
CA ARG A 263 -2.02 8.07 -0.36
C ARG A 263 -1.69 8.56 -1.76
N PHE A 264 -2.67 8.47 -2.65
CA PHE A 264 -2.60 8.94 -4.04
C PHE A 264 -3.84 9.76 -4.39
N LYS A 265 -3.66 10.81 -5.19
CA LYS A 265 -4.76 11.53 -5.82
C LYS A 265 -5.34 10.71 -6.97
N ASN A 266 -6.66 10.69 -7.12
CA ASN A 266 -7.35 9.97 -8.19
C ASN A 266 -8.47 10.82 -8.84
N PRO A 267 -8.13 12.01 -9.39
CA PRO A 267 -9.14 12.96 -9.88
C PRO A 267 -9.98 12.42 -11.03
N SER A 268 -9.45 11.49 -11.81
CA SER A 268 -10.19 10.80 -12.87
C SER A 268 -11.15 9.72 -12.36
N LYS A 269 -11.07 9.34 -11.08
CA LYS A 269 -11.87 8.28 -10.43
C LYS A 269 -11.81 6.92 -11.16
N ILE A 270 -10.77 6.70 -11.95
CA ILE A 270 -10.56 5.45 -12.69
C ILE A 270 -10.24 4.30 -11.75
N ILE A 271 -9.44 4.58 -10.71
CA ILE A 271 -9.05 3.57 -9.73
C ILE A 271 -10.20 3.42 -8.72
N LYS A 272 -10.64 2.18 -8.53
CA LYS A 272 -11.77 1.84 -7.65
C LYS A 272 -11.28 1.16 -6.38
N HIS A 273 -12.11 1.18 -5.35
CA HIS A 273 -11.91 0.36 -4.15
C HIS A 273 -11.78 -1.13 -4.53
N GLY A 274 -10.83 -1.84 -3.92
CA GLY A 274 -10.55 -3.25 -4.21
C GLY A 274 -9.71 -3.49 -5.48
N ALA A 275 -9.23 -2.43 -6.15
CA ALA A 275 -8.28 -2.58 -7.23
C ALA A 275 -6.94 -3.09 -6.72
N SER A 276 -6.18 -3.77 -7.57
CA SER A 276 -4.82 -4.23 -7.29
C SER A 276 -3.79 -3.47 -8.10
N GLY A 277 -2.56 -3.46 -7.65
CA GLY A 277 -1.44 -2.83 -8.32
C GLY A 277 -0.12 -3.18 -7.67
N LYS A 278 0.90 -2.38 -7.98
CA LYS A 278 2.20 -2.47 -7.33
C LYS A 278 2.65 -1.08 -6.90
N ILE A 279 3.22 -0.99 -5.72
CA ILE A 279 3.94 0.19 -5.27
C ILE A 279 5.40 0.03 -5.65
N ARG A 280 5.95 1.03 -6.34
CA ARG A 280 7.37 1.11 -6.64
C ARG A 280 8.01 2.13 -5.73
N LEU A 281 8.93 1.66 -4.87
CA LEU A 281 9.72 2.48 -3.96
C LEU A 281 11.12 2.69 -4.55
N LEU A 282 11.51 3.95 -4.69
CA LEU A 282 12.83 4.32 -5.15
C LEU A 282 13.85 4.21 -4.01
N LYS A 283 14.93 3.48 -4.24
CA LYS A 283 16.07 3.41 -3.33
C LYS A 283 17.29 4.02 -3.98
N LYS A 284 17.75 5.12 -3.43
CA LYS A 284 18.95 5.81 -3.89
C LYS A 284 20.20 5.18 -3.28
N TYR A 285 21.26 5.11 -4.07
CA TYR A 285 22.59 4.68 -3.65
C TYR A 285 23.58 5.77 -4.05
N ASP A 286 24.06 6.51 -3.07
CA ASP A 286 25.08 7.51 -3.25
C ASP A 286 26.47 6.82 -3.22
N ASP A 287 27.40 7.25 -4.09
CA ASP A 287 28.76 6.71 -4.18
C ASP A 287 28.83 5.18 -4.33
N ALA A 288 27.86 4.57 -5.02
CA ALA A 288 27.80 3.13 -5.21
C ALA A 288 28.91 2.63 -6.14
N ILE A 289 29.70 1.67 -5.68
CA ILE A 289 30.69 0.99 -6.55
C ILE A 289 29.92 0.08 -7.51
N VAL A 290 30.09 0.32 -8.82
CA VAL A 290 29.45 -0.48 -9.85
C VAL A 290 30.44 -1.14 -10.78
N ILE A 291 30.09 -2.36 -11.24
CA ILE A 291 30.85 -3.12 -12.22
C ILE A 291 29.91 -3.77 -13.24
N PRO A 292 30.37 -4.08 -14.46
CA PRO A 292 29.57 -4.82 -15.43
C PRO A 292 29.31 -6.25 -14.96
N GLN A 293 28.10 -6.77 -15.18
CA GLN A 293 27.77 -8.18 -14.88
C GLN A 293 28.66 -9.15 -15.65
N LYS A 294 29.05 -8.80 -16.88
CA LYS A 294 29.98 -9.58 -17.71
C LYS A 294 31.38 -9.74 -17.09
N SER A 295 31.76 -8.90 -16.12
CA SER A 295 33.02 -8.95 -15.41
C SER A 295 33.03 -9.96 -14.26
N THR A 296 31.95 -10.68 -14.06
CA THR A 296 31.77 -11.56 -12.91
C THR A 296 31.48 -12.99 -13.35
N PHE A 297 31.84 -13.94 -12.50
CA PHE A 297 31.54 -15.34 -12.64
C PHE A 297 31.17 -15.95 -11.30
N GLU A 298 30.40 -17.02 -11.34
CA GLU A 298 29.86 -17.68 -10.18
C GLU A 298 30.55 -19.03 -9.97
N ILE A 299 31.00 -19.30 -8.75
CA ILE A 299 31.50 -20.61 -8.33
C ILE A 299 30.68 -20.99 -7.10
N GLN A 300 29.92 -22.08 -7.22
CA GLN A 300 28.92 -22.45 -6.22
C GLN A 300 28.03 -21.23 -5.95
N ASP A 301 27.71 -20.88 -4.74
CA ASP A 301 26.81 -19.77 -4.43
C ASP A 301 27.53 -18.40 -4.25
N LYS A 302 28.76 -18.27 -4.75
CA LYS A 302 29.57 -17.05 -4.56
C LYS A 302 29.96 -16.41 -5.87
N LEU A 303 29.85 -15.09 -5.89
CA LEU A 303 30.22 -14.26 -7.04
C LEU A 303 31.69 -13.81 -6.95
N TYR A 304 32.39 -13.89 -8.07
CA TYR A 304 33.81 -13.54 -8.18
C TYR A 304 34.06 -12.61 -9.34
N ALA A 305 35.15 -11.83 -9.24
CA ALA A 305 35.71 -11.08 -10.34
C ALA A 305 37.24 -11.30 -10.42
N TYR A 306 37.77 -11.23 -11.62
CA TYR A 306 39.24 -11.15 -11.81
C TYR A 306 39.68 -9.72 -11.68
N VAL A 307 40.54 -9.42 -10.72
CA VAL A 307 41.12 -8.12 -10.45
C VAL A 307 42.58 -8.13 -10.90
N LEU A 308 43.00 -7.08 -11.61
CA LEU A 308 44.41 -6.90 -12.00
C LEU A 308 45.20 -6.31 -10.85
N ASP A 309 46.33 -6.94 -10.55
CA ASP A 309 47.34 -6.36 -9.68
C ASP A 309 48.25 -5.33 -10.43
N LYS A 310 49.20 -4.73 -9.70
CA LYS A 310 50.15 -3.76 -10.26
C LYS A 310 51.06 -4.36 -11.34
N ASN A 311 51.23 -5.68 -11.39
CA ASN A 311 52.06 -6.43 -12.31
C ASN A 311 51.27 -7.05 -13.47
N SER A 312 50.03 -6.62 -13.71
CA SER A 312 49.11 -7.16 -14.72
C SER A 312 48.81 -8.65 -14.54
N LYS A 313 48.86 -9.14 -13.31
CA LYS A 313 48.50 -10.50 -12.93
C LYS A 313 47.06 -10.51 -12.41
N LEU A 314 46.30 -11.52 -12.84
CA LEU A 314 44.89 -11.70 -12.43
C LEU A 314 44.77 -12.37 -11.07
N GLU A 315 44.03 -11.77 -10.19
CA GLU A 315 43.64 -12.31 -8.87
C GLU A 315 42.15 -12.54 -8.83
N VAL A 316 41.73 -13.75 -8.44
CA VAL A 316 40.31 -14.05 -8.19
C VAL A 316 39.91 -13.44 -6.86
N ARG A 317 38.91 -12.57 -6.88
CA ARG A 317 38.40 -11.93 -5.67
C ARG A 317 36.93 -12.19 -5.50
N ASN A 318 36.52 -12.65 -4.30
CA ASN A 318 35.12 -12.80 -3.95
C ASN A 318 34.48 -11.42 -3.77
N ILE A 319 33.30 -11.23 -4.33
CA ILE A 319 32.53 -9.97 -4.26
C ILE A 319 31.13 -10.23 -3.73
N GLU A 320 30.64 -9.28 -2.94
CA GLU A 320 29.26 -9.27 -2.50
C GLU A 320 28.50 -8.16 -3.19
N THR A 321 27.30 -8.44 -3.67
CA THR A 321 26.45 -7.46 -4.35
C THR A 321 25.31 -6.99 -3.44
N ILE A 322 24.96 -5.70 -3.55
CA ILE A 322 23.76 -5.15 -2.90
C ILE A 322 22.54 -5.29 -3.80
N TYR A 323 22.73 -5.00 -5.09
CA TYR A 323 21.63 -4.95 -6.05
C TYR A 323 22.12 -5.22 -7.47
N ARG A 324 21.23 -5.80 -8.27
CA ARG A 324 21.47 -6.08 -9.70
C ARG A 324 20.70 -5.06 -10.54
N LEU A 325 21.43 -4.13 -11.13
CA LEU A 325 20.90 -3.20 -12.13
C LEU A 325 20.88 -3.88 -13.52
N PRO A 326 20.18 -3.35 -14.51
CA PRO A 326 20.34 -3.78 -15.89
C PRO A 326 21.82 -3.72 -16.31
N HIS A 327 22.40 -4.90 -16.57
CA HIS A 327 23.81 -5.09 -17.00
C HIS A 327 24.91 -4.71 -16.00
N LEU A 328 24.59 -4.17 -14.82
CA LEU A 328 25.58 -3.78 -13.79
C LEU A 328 25.24 -4.44 -12.45
N PHE A 329 26.28 -4.60 -11.59
CA PHE A 329 26.11 -4.93 -10.19
C PHE A 329 26.54 -3.75 -9.31
N ILE A 330 25.79 -3.48 -8.26
CA ILE A 330 26.21 -2.62 -7.14
C ILE A 330 26.93 -3.51 -6.13
N ILE A 331 28.18 -3.18 -5.82
CA ILE A 331 29.06 -3.97 -4.97
C ILE A 331 29.03 -3.43 -3.53
N SER A 332 28.87 -4.34 -2.56
CA SER A 332 28.98 -4.03 -1.13
C SER A 332 30.36 -4.29 -0.57
N LYS A 333 31.01 -5.39 -1.02
CA LYS A 333 32.31 -5.82 -0.54
C LYS A 333 33.13 -6.47 -1.65
N GLY A 334 34.45 -6.47 -1.48
CA GLY A 334 35.40 -7.17 -2.34
C GLY A 334 36.11 -6.29 -3.35
N LEU A 335 35.56 -5.13 -3.71
CA LEU A 335 36.21 -4.17 -4.64
C LEU A 335 36.23 -2.77 -4.05
N LYS A 336 37.18 -1.98 -4.53
CA LYS A 336 37.34 -0.57 -4.24
C LYS A 336 37.25 0.23 -5.54
N GLU A 337 36.98 1.53 -5.42
CA GLU A 337 37.02 2.45 -6.53
C GLU A 337 38.43 2.41 -7.18
N GLY A 338 38.48 2.33 -8.52
CA GLY A 338 39.69 2.25 -9.30
C GLY A 338 40.31 0.85 -9.42
N ASP A 339 39.74 -0.18 -8.77
CA ASP A 339 40.16 -1.56 -9.00
C ASP A 339 39.96 -1.92 -10.47
N LYS A 340 40.99 -2.41 -11.11
CA LYS A 340 40.98 -2.83 -12.53
C LYS A 340 40.49 -4.26 -12.60
N ILE A 341 39.39 -4.48 -13.34
CA ILE A 341 38.76 -5.79 -13.46
C ILE A 341 38.72 -6.25 -14.91
N LEU A 342 38.81 -7.56 -15.10
CA LEU A 342 38.60 -8.16 -16.42
C LEU A 342 37.13 -7.94 -16.86
N PHE A 343 36.95 -7.36 -18.06
CA PHE A 343 35.61 -7.06 -18.57
C PHE A 343 34.97 -8.22 -19.36
N GLU A 344 35.75 -8.85 -20.23
CA GLU A 344 35.33 -10.00 -21.04
C GLU A 344 36.44 -11.03 -21.16
N GLY A 345 36.13 -12.27 -21.51
CA GLY A 345 37.11 -13.36 -21.70
C GLY A 345 37.40 -14.13 -20.41
N ILE A 346 36.49 -14.08 -19.44
CA ILE A 346 36.59 -14.78 -18.14
C ILE A 346 36.89 -16.28 -18.30
N GLN A 347 36.32 -16.91 -19.34
CA GLN A 347 36.49 -18.37 -19.60
C GLN A 347 37.91 -18.73 -20.07
N ASN A 348 38.69 -17.77 -20.58
CA ASN A 348 40.01 -17.99 -21.19
C ASN A 348 41.16 -17.68 -20.22
N VAL A 349 40.84 -17.26 -18.99
CA VAL A 349 41.85 -16.88 -18.01
C VAL A 349 41.81 -17.75 -16.76
N LYS A 350 42.90 -17.77 -16.02
CA LYS A 350 43.03 -18.46 -14.73
C LYS A 350 43.62 -17.54 -13.68
N ASN A 351 43.36 -17.86 -12.42
CA ASN A 351 43.98 -17.16 -11.29
C ASN A 351 45.50 -17.20 -11.39
N GLY A 352 46.11 -16.04 -11.23
CA GLY A 352 47.57 -15.90 -11.31
C GLY A 352 48.13 -15.71 -12.74
N MET A 353 47.31 -15.69 -13.78
CA MET A 353 47.68 -15.46 -15.17
C MET A 353 48.10 -14.02 -15.39
N ASN A 354 49.23 -13.79 -16.12
CA ASN A 354 49.67 -12.48 -16.60
C ASN A 354 48.99 -12.18 -17.94
N ILE A 355 48.34 -11.04 -18.06
CA ILE A 355 47.65 -10.61 -19.28
C ILE A 355 48.17 -9.25 -19.76
N LYS A 356 47.96 -8.97 -21.04
CA LYS A 356 48.13 -7.62 -21.59
C LYS A 356 46.79 -6.89 -21.53
N PRO A 357 46.60 -5.88 -20.64
CA PRO A 357 45.33 -5.22 -20.48
C PRO A 357 45.04 -4.26 -21.64
N ASN A 358 43.84 -4.33 -22.20
CA ASN A 358 43.26 -3.33 -23.10
C ASN A 358 42.18 -2.56 -22.33
N PHE A 359 42.48 -1.34 -21.93
CA PHE A 359 41.61 -0.53 -21.09
C PHE A 359 40.41 0.00 -21.86
N ILE A 360 39.18 -0.30 -21.37
CA ILE A 360 37.94 0.26 -21.85
C ILE A 360 37.34 1.07 -20.69
N SER A 361 37.09 2.35 -20.92
CA SER A 361 36.50 3.21 -19.91
C SER A 361 35.10 2.68 -19.50
N MET A 362 34.84 2.64 -18.21
CA MET A 362 33.51 2.26 -17.70
C MET A 362 32.39 3.15 -18.26
N LYS A 363 32.67 4.43 -18.49
CA LYS A 363 31.70 5.36 -19.14
C LYS A 363 31.33 4.89 -20.55
N THR A 364 32.29 4.38 -21.32
CA THR A 364 32.05 3.82 -22.66
C THR A 364 31.20 2.57 -22.57
N ILE A 365 31.48 1.69 -21.61
CA ILE A 365 30.66 0.48 -21.37
C ILE A 365 29.23 0.84 -21.02
N ILE A 366 29.00 1.75 -20.08
CA ILE A 366 27.65 2.20 -19.68
C ILE A 366 26.92 2.83 -20.88
N SER A 367 27.59 3.64 -21.69
CA SER A 367 26.97 4.26 -22.87
C SER A 367 26.55 3.25 -23.94
N GLN A 368 27.25 2.12 -24.06
CA GLN A 368 26.91 1.02 -24.98
C GLN A 368 25.76 0.16 -24.44
N LEU A 369 25.66 -0.02 -23.14
CA LEU A 369 24.60 -0.78 -22.49
C LEU A 369 23.23 -0.07 -22.54
N GLY A 370 23.23 1.26 -22.57
CA GLY A 370 22.00 2.08 -22.70
C GLY A 370 21.43 2.20 -24.12
N LYS A 371 22.09 1.60 -25.13
CA LYS A 371 21.69 1.67 -26.55
C LYS A 371 20.99 0.40 -27.09
N LYS A 372 20.67 -0.57 -26.23
CA LYS A 372 19.97 -1.79 -26.62
C LYS A 372 18.57 -1.89 -26.01
#